data_c7c95cdaa2c3ad86ec827d7da16b688e
#
_entry.id   c7c95cdaa2c3ad86ec827d7da16b688e
#
_cell.length_a   1.000
_cell.length_b   1.000
_cell.length_c   1.000
_cell.angle_alpha   90.00
_cell.angle_beta   90.00
_cell.angle_gamma   90.00
#
_symmetry.space_group_name_H-M   'P 1'
#
loop_
_entity.id
_entity.type
_entity.pdbx_description
1 polymer ?
#
loop_
_entity_poly.entity_id
_entity_poly.type
_entity_poly.pdbx_seq_one_letter_code
_entity_poly.pdbx_strand_id
1 'polypeptide(L)'
;VTAAVRTPWILVPREHGAWGLLFQPFLAAAILGKRWDPYFVPAALLVLTVFVVREPLLILARQRWVWRVERPESQVARRCLAWQVPLTLVLAVLLAGRLPLAPLLLLGTVAAGLTALAVWMALHNRQRSIPLQAASSLGLGLSAVLAALVATGGIPVWTWRLWAVLSLHSLLAILVVHWRLDVRQGREVPVWAPWIAAAPLLPAGLLAWSGHPRIGAAVALSVMINAGELLRLRSPASREEPLVQVGIRTLAVSLMHTAAAVAALW
;
A
#
# COMPACT_ATOMS: atom_id res chain seq x y z
N VAL A 1 4.59 -40.59 -7.36
CA VAL A 1 3.73 -39.76 -8.24
C VAL A 1 3.96 -38.33 -7.80
N THR A 2 4.86 -37.58 -8.52
CA THR A 2 5.08 -36.16 -8.31
C THR A 2 3.87 -35.42 -8.85
N ALA A 3 3.06 -34.84 -7.97
CA ALA A 3 1.96 -33.97 -8.34
C ALA A 3 2.54 -32.84 -9.22
N ALA A 4 2.07 -32.76 -10.46
CA ALA A 4 2.46 -31.68 -11.37
C ALA A 4 2.06 -30.34 -10.72
N VAL A 5 3.06 -29.56 -10.29
CA VAL A 5 2.84 -28.22 -9.74
C VAL A 5 2.24 -27.38 -10.88
N ARG A 6 0.95 -27.13 -10.82
CA ARG A 6 0.27 -26.23 -11.79
C ARG A 6 0.90 -24.84 -11.65
N THR A 7 1.70 -24.45 -12.61
CA THR A 7 2.21 -23.08 -12.69
C THR A 7 1.04 -22.13 -12.93
N PRO A 8 0.85 -21.10 -12.10
CA PRO A 8 -0.26 -20.16 -12.27
C PRO A 8 -0.12 -19.41 -13.59
N TRP A 9 -1.23 -19.16 -14.26
CA TRP A 9 -1.27 -18.44 -15.56
C TRP A 9 -0.90 -16.96 -15.41
N ILE A 10 -1.14 -16.38 -14.23
CA ILE A 10 -0.87 -14.98 -13.89
C ILE A 10 -0.14 -14.95 -12.57
N LEU A 11 0.93 -14.16 -12.52
CA LEU A 11 1.67 -13.89 -11.31
C LEU A 11 1.08 -12.65 -10.64
N VAL A 12 0.52 -12.85 -9.45
CA VAL A 12 -0.11 -11.80 -8.66
C VAL A 12 0.63 -11.66 -7.33
N PRO A 13 0.88 -10.44 -6.85
CA PRO A 13 1.47 -10.23 -5.54
C PRO A 13 0.67 -10.93 -4.44
N ARG A 14 1.37 -11.73 -3.63
CA ARG A 14 0.75 -12.52 -2.55
C ARG A 14 0.48 -11.72 -1.29
N GLU A 15 0.80 -10.45 -1.29
CA GLU A 15 0.64 -9.53 -0.16
C GLU A 15 -0.80 -9.02 -0.09
N HIS A 16 -1.70 -9.78 0.55
CA HIS A 16 -3.14 -9.44 0.61
C HIS A 16 -3.41 -8.01 1.14
N GLY A 17 -2.61 -7.53 2.11
CA GLY A 17 -2.73 -6.17 2.62
C GLY A 17 -2.41 -5.07 1.61
N ALA A 18 -1.52 -5.32 0.65
CA ALA A 18 -1.11 -4.33 -0.34
C ALA A 18 -2.26 -3.94 -1.30
N TRP A 19 -3.22 -4.82 -1.55
CA TRP A 19 -4.42 -4.52 -2.34
C TRP A 19 -5.29 -3.45 -1.69
N GLY A 20 -5.46 -3.53 -0.36
CA GLY A 20 -6.16 -2.49 0.40
C GLY A 20 -5.44 -1.15 0.32
N LEU A 21 -4.11 -1.15 0.52
CA LEU A 21 -3.28 0.05 0.43
C LEU A 21 -3.27 0.70 -0.96
N LEU A 22 -3.54 -0.07 -2.01
CA LEU A 22 -3.62 0.42 -3.39
C LEU A 22 -4.98 1.06 -3.68
N PHE A 23 -6.07 0.33 -3.39
CA PHE A 23 -7.41 0.73 -3.81
C PHE A 23 -8.11 1.69 -2.85
N GLN A 24 -7.88 1.59 -1.54
CA GLN A 24 -8.54 2.47 -0.57
C GLN A 24 -8.22 3.95 -0.79
N PRO A 25 -6.94 4.38 -0.95
CA PRO A 25 -6.62 5.77 -1.23
C PRO A 25 -7.18 6.25 -2.57
N PHE A 26 -7.14 5.40 -3.60
CA PHE A 26 -7.70 5.70 -4.92
C PHE A 26 -9.21 5.97 -4.84
N LEU A 27 -9.97 5.05 -4.24
CA LEU A 27 -11.42 5.18 -4.10
C LEU A 27 -11.81 6.36 -3.19
N ALA A 28 -11.09 6.55 -2.09
CA ALA A 28 -11.32 7.68 -1.20
C ALA A 28 -11.13 9.03 -1.92
N ALA A 29 -10.08 9.16 -2.73
CA ALA A 29 -9.85 10.36 -3.53
C ALA A 29 -10.89 10.54 -4.64
N ALA A 30 -11.33 9.45 -5.28
CA ALA A 30 -12.42 9.50 -6.27
C ALA A 30 -13.73 10.02 -5.64
N ILE A 31 -14.05 9.58 -4.42
CA ILE A 31 -15.23 10.05 -3.68
C ILE A 31 -15.08 11.55 -3.32
N LEU A 32 -13.94 11.96 -2.78
CA LEU A 32 -13.67 13.35 -2.40
C LEU A 32 -13.68 14.32 -3.59
N GLY A 33 -13.32 13.82 -4.78
CA GLY A 33 -13.37 14.60 -6.02
C GLY A 33 -14.77 15.00 -6.47
N LYS A 34 -15.82 14.38 -5.92
CA LYS A 34 -17.27 14.69 -6.17
C LYS A 34 -17.68 14.69 -7.64
N ARG A 35 -16.84 14.22 -8.52
CA ARG A 35 -17.06 14.17 -9.96
C ARG A 35 -16.72 12.80 -10.48
N TRP A 36 -17.67 12.16 -11.14
CA TRP A 36 -17.43 10.91 -11.84
C TRP A 36 -16.87 11.22 -13.23
N ASP A 37 -15.75 10.60 -13.57
CA ASP A 37 -15.12 10.71 -14.88
C ASP A 37 -14.81 9.30 -15.41
N PRO A 38 -15.15 8.95 -16.66
CA PRO A 38 -14.84 7.64 -17.25
C PRO A 38 -13.35 7.27 -17.18
N TYR A 39 -12.45 8.26 -17.12
CA TYR A 39 -11.01 8.06 -16.98
C TYR A 39 -10.59 7.45 -15.64
N PHE A 40 -11.49 7.33 -14.66
CA PHE A 40 -11.23 6.54 -13.45
C PHE A 40 -10.94 5.07 -13.77
N VAL A 41 -11.59 4.50 -14.79
CA VAL A 41 -11.37 3.10 -15.19
C VAL A 41 -9.94 2.88 -15.69
N PRO A 42 -9.45 3.59 -16.73
CA PRO A 42 -8.07 3.44 -17.17
C PRO A 42 -7.05 3.85 -16.08
N ALA A 43 -7.36 4.81 -15.20
CA ALA A 43 -6.49 5.16 -14.07
C ALA A 43 -6.38 4.02 -13.04
N ALA A 44 -7.49 3.39 -12.67
CA ALA A 44 -7.50 2.22 -11.78
C ALA A 44 -6.75 1.04 -12.40
N LEU A 45 -6.93 0.80 -13.71
CA LEU A 45 -6.21 -0.23 -14.45
C LEU A 45 -4.71 0.07 -14.53
N LEU A 46 -4.31 1.34 -14.70
CA LEU A 46 -2.89 1.74 -14.68
C LEU A 46 -2.27 1.45 -13.31
N VAL A 47 -2.93 1.87 -12.22
CA VAL A 47 -2.48 1.59 -10.85
C VAL A 47 -2.34 0.09 -10.62
N LEU A 48 -3.32 -0.70 -11.07
CA LEU A 48 -3.32 -2.14 -10.96
C LEU A 48 -2.16 -2.78 -11.75
N THR A 49 -1.98 -2.40 -13.02
CA THR A 49 -0.94 -2.99 -13.87
C THR A 49 0.45 -2.65 -13.36
N VAL A 50 0.72 -1.41 -12.95
CA VAL A 50 1.98 -0.99 -12.32
C VAL A 50 2.29 -1.82 -11.07
N PHE A 51 1.27 -2.07 -10.23
CA PHE A 51 1.43 -2.89 -9.04
C PHE A 51 1.74 -4.36 -9.36
N VAL A 52 1.05 -4.94 -10.33
CA VAL A 52 1.20 -6.36 -10.70
C VAL A 52 2.48 -6.63 -11.48
N VAL A 53 2.97 -5.69 -12.30
CA VAL A 53 4.25 -5.78 -13.05
C VAL A 53 5.44 -6.02 -12.11
N ARG A 54 5.38 -5.55 -10.87
CA ARG A 54 6.44 -5.74 -9.87
C ARG A 54 6.75 -7.22 -9.63
N GLU A 55 5.75 -8.08 -9.55
CA GLU A 55 5.94 -9.50 -9.19
C GLU A 55 6.75 -10.31 -10.21
N PRO A 56 6.45 -10.31 -11.52
CA PRO A 56 7.27 -10.98 -12.50
C PRO A 56 8.69 -10.40 -12.59
N LEU A 57 8.89 -9.08 -12.37
CA LEU A 57 10.21 -8.48 -12.31
C LEU A 57 11.03 -9.03 -11.14
N LEU A 58 10.42 -9.16 -9.95
CA LEU A 58 11.07 -9.73 -8.77
C LEU A 58 11.49 -11.19 -9.00
N ILE A 59 10.63 -12.01 -9.64
CA ILE A 59 10.92 -13.40 -9.93
C ILE A 59 12.11 -13.52 -10.90
N LEU A 60 12.10 -12.76 -12.00
CA LEU A 60 13.19 -12.78 -12.98
C LEU A 60 14.50 -12.28 -12.38
N ALA A 61 14.45 -11.18 -11.61
CA ALA A 61 15.63 -10.64 -10.94
C ALA A 61 16.26 -11.67 -9.99
N ARG A 62 15.45 -12.34 -9.17
CA ARG A 62 15.96 -13.37 -8.25
C ARG A 62 16.54 -14.57 -8.97
N GLN A 63 15.89 -15.05 -10.01
CA GLN A 63 16.40 -16.20 -10.77
C GLN A 63 17.70 -15.85 -11.47
N ARG A 64 17.82 -14.63 -12.02
CA ARG A 64 19.03 -14.20 -12.74
C ARG A 64 20.21 -13.94 -11.82
N TRP A 65 20.00 -13.26 -10.70
CA TRP A 65 21.11 -12.73 -9.89
C TRP A 65 21.31 -13.42 -8.54
N VAL A 66 20.26 -14.03 -7.94
CA VAL A 66 20.38 -14.69 -6.63
C VAL A 66 20.52 -16.19 -6.79
N TRP A 67 19.57 -16.83 -7.48
CA TRP A 67 19.56 -18.29 -7.58
C TRP A 67 20.38 -18.81 -8.74
N ARG A 68 20.61 -17.99 -9.77
CA ARG A 68 21.36 -18.35 -11.00
C ARG A 68 20.83 -19.62 -11.68
N VAL A 69 19.56 -19.92 -11.51
CA VAL A 69 18.86 -21.10 -12.05
C VAL A 69 17.56 -20.64 -12.68
N GLU A 70 17.32 -21.02 -13.93
CA GLU A 70 16.03 -20.82 -14.56
C GLU A 70 15.02 -21.87 -14.06
N ARG A 71 13.91 -21.39 -13.52
CA ARG A 71 12.79 -22.21 -13.09
C ARG A 71 11.61 -22.00 -14.03
N PRO A 72 10.61 -22.92 -14.04
CA PRO A 72 9.41 -22.79 -14.91
C PRO A 72 8.70 -21.45 -14.76
N GLU A 73 8.74 -20.83 -13.56
CA GLU A 73 8.12 -19.54 -13.28
C GLU A 73 8.73 -18.39 -14.12
N SER A 74 9.97 -18.53 -14.63
CA SER A 74 10.58 -17.52 -15.52
C SER A 74 9.79 -17.35 -16.81
N GLN A 75 9.30 -18.44 -17.39
CA GLN A 75 8.51 -18.38 -18.63
C GLN A 75 7.17 -17.66 -18.40
N VAL A 76 6.52 -17.98 -17.26
CA VAL A 76 5.28 -17.29 -16.87
C VAL A 76 5.55 -15.81 -16.61
N ALA A 77 6.64 -15.47 -15.92
CA ALA A 77 7.02 -14.08 -15.64
C ALA A 77 7.28 -13.30 -16.93
N ARG A 78 8.01 -13.87 -17.90
CA ARG A 78 8.25 -13.25 -19.22
C ARG A 78 6.94 -13.03 -19.98
N ARG A 79 6.03 -14.02 -20.00
CA ARG A 79 4.69 -13.89 -20.62
C ARG A 79 3.87 -12.80 -19.94
N CYS A 80 3.87 -12.74 -18.60
CA CYS A 80 3.17 -11.68 -17.88
C CYS A 80 3.71 -10.30 -18.27
N LEU A 81 5.02 -10.10 -18.31
CA LEU A 81 5.61 -8.82 -18.71
C LEU A 81 5.31 -8.46 -20.16
N ALA A 82 5.27 -9.44 -21.07
CA ALA A 82 5.01 -9.23 -22.49
C ALA A 82 3.65 -8.56 -22.79
N TRP A 83 2.64 -8.74 -21.91
CA TRP A 83 1.35 -8.07 -22.07
C TRP A 83 1.14 -6.94 -21.04
N GLN A 84 1.68 -7.07 -19.81
CA GLN A 84 1.50 -6.07 -18.77
C GLN A 84 2.24 -4.76 -19.08
N VAL A 85 3.46 -4.83 -19.59
CA VAL A 85 4.24 -3.63 -19.95
C VAL A 85 3.58 -2.83 -21.08
N PRO A 86 3.22 -3.43 -22.23
CA PRO A 86 2.49 -2.70 -23.25
C PRO A 86 1.16 -2.12 -22.75
N LEU A 87 0.38 -2.90 -21.98
CA LEU A 87 -0.87 -2.40 -21.39
C LEU A 87 -0.62 -1.19 -20.48
N THR A 88 0.38 -1.25 -19.61
CA THR A 88 0.77 -0.12 -18.75
C THR A 88 1.11 1.12 -19.57
N LEU A 89 1.89 0.96 -20.65
CA LEU A 89 2.26 2.06 -21.53
C LEU A 89 1.05 2.64 -22.26
N VAL A 90 0.17 1.81 -22.79
CA VAL A 90 -1.07 2.27 -23.46
C VAL A 90 -1.94 3.07 -22.50
N LEU A 91 -2.15 2.57 -21.28
CA LEU A 91 -2.92 3.28 -20.25
C LEU A 91 -2.26 4.59 -19.85
N ALA A 92 -0.93 4.63 -19.71
CA ALA A 92 -0.18 5.83 -19.41
C ALA A 92 -0.29 6.89 -20.51
N VAL A 93 -0.17 6.49 -21.78
CA VAL A 93 -0.35 7.37 -22.95
C VAL A 93 -1.78 7.90 -23.03
N LEU A 94 -2.78 7.03 -22.83
CA LEU A 94 -4.19 7.41 -22.81
C LEU A 94 -4.45 8.50 -21.75
N LEU A 95 -3.90 8.34 -20.53
CA LEU A 95 -4.05 9.31 -19.46
C LEU A 95 -3.24 10.58 -19.71
N ALA A 96 -2.06 10.49 -20.34
CA ALA A 96 -1.24 11.64 -20.69
C ALA A 96 -1.92 12.54 -21.73
N GLY A 97 -2.79 12.00 -22.57
CA GLY A 97 -3.63 12.80 -23.50
C GLY A 97 -4.72 13.62 -22.82
N ARG A 98 -5.01 13.36 -21.53
CA ARG A 98 -6.11 13.99 -20.77
C ARG A 98 -5.66 14.73 -19.52
N LEU A 99 -4.62 14.26 -18.86
CA LEU A 99 -4.14 14.78 -17.58
C LEU A 99 -2.83 15.54 -17.73
N PRO A 100 -2.48 16.44 -16.80
CA PRO A 100 -1.20 17.14 -16.82
C PRO A 100 -0.02 16.16 -16.82
N LEU A 101 0.91 16.35 -17.76
CA LEU A 101 2.02 15.41 -17.97
C LEU A 101 3.00 15.41 -16.78
N ALA A 102 3.31 16.57 -16.20
CA ALA A 102 4.31 16.68 -15.13
C ALA A 102 3.98 15.80 -13.89
N PRO A 103 2.76 15.86 -13.30
CA PRO A 103 2.44 14.97 -12.19
C PRO A 103 2.36 13.49 -12.60
N LEU A 104 1.95 13.15 -13.83
CA LEU A 104 1.99 11.77 -14.32
C LEU A 104 3.42 11.23 -14.41
N LEU A 105 4.35 12.02 -14.94
CA LEU A 105 5.77 11.65 -15.00
C LEU A 105 6.36 11.50 -13.59
N LEU A 106 6.01 12.38 -12.66
CA LEU A 106 6.43 12.26 -11.27
C LEU A 106 5.92 10.96 -10.64
N LEU A 107 4.64 10.64 -10.78
CA LEU A 107 4.06 9.39 -10.28
C LEU A 107 4.72 8.17 -10.92
N GLY A 108 4.97 8.19 -12.23
CA GLY A 108 5.67 7.15 -12.94
C GLY A 108 7.12 6.96 -12.45
N THR A 109 7.84 8.05 -12.21
CA THR A 109 9.20 8.03 -11.67
C THR A 109 9.23 7.45 -10.26
N VAL A 110 8.30 7.84 -9.39
CA VAL A 110 8.18 7.28 -8.04
C VAL A 110 7.86 5.78 -8.10
N ALA A 111 6.93 5.37 -8.95
CA ALA A 111 6.56 3.96 -9.11
C ALA A 111 7.75 3.11 -9.64
N ALA A 112 8.49 3.63 -10.61
CA ALA A 112 9.70 2.98 -11.13
C ALA A 112 10.78 2.89 -10.05
N GLY A 113 11.03 3.95 -9.29
CA GLY A 113 11.99 3.99 -8.18
C GLY A 113 11.64 2.97 -7.07
N LEU A 114 10.36 2.89 -6.69
CA LEU A 114 9.89 1.91 -5.71
C LEU A 114 10.01 0.47 -6.22
N THR A 115 9.75 0.25 -7.51
CA THR A 115 9.93 -1.06 -8.13
C THR A 115 11.42 -1.44 -8.15
N ALA A 116 12.30 -0.52 -8.51
CA ALA A 116 13.75 -0.72 -8.48
C ALA A 116 14.25 -1.00 -7.05
N LEU A 117 13.76 -0.24 -6.06
CA LEU A 117 14.06 -0.49 -4.64
C LEU A 117 13.59 -1.88 -4.19
N ALA A 118 12.38 -2.29 -4.59
CA ALA A 118 11.86 -3.61 -4.26
C ALA A 118 12.70 -4.73 -4.87
N VAL A 119 13.12 -4.58 -6.13
CA VAL A 119 14.03 -5.52 -6.80
C VAL A 119 15.37 -5.55 -6.06
N TRP A 120 15.96 -4.40 -5.77
CA TRP A 120 17.23 -4.33 -5.05
C TRP A 120 17.18 -4.99 -3.67
N MET A 121 16.14 -4.70 -2.89
CA MET A 121 15.92 -5.34 -1.58
C MET A 121 15.67 -6.85 -1.69
N ALA A 122 15.01 -7.31 -2.75
CA ALA A 122 14.79 -8.72 -2.99
C ALA A 122 16.09 -9.47 -3.32
N LEU A 123 17.01 -8.83 -4.05
CA LEU A 123 18.34 -9.37 -4.34
C LEU A 123 19.19 -9.56 -3.07
N HIS A 124 18.96 -8.74 -2.04
CA HIS A 124 19.63 -8.81 -0.75
C HIS A 124 18.84 -9.58 0.32
N ASN A 125 17.79 -10.33 -0.06
CA ASN A 125 16.90 -11.05 0.86
C ASN A 125 16.20 -10.17 1.93
N ARG A 126 16.05 -8.85 1.67
CA ARG A 126 15.45 -7.86 2.58
C ARG A 126 14.03 -7.45 2.19
N GLN A 127 13.34 -8.24 1.39
CA GLN A 127 11.99 -7.93 0.86
C GLN A 127 10.90 -7.78 1.93
N ARG A 128 11.12 -8.32 3.15
CA ARG A 128 10.18 -8.18 4.28
C ARG A 128 10.65 -7.15 5.31
N SER A 129 11.61 -6.31 4.95
CA SER A 129 12.09 -5.27 5.86
C SER A 129 11.06 -4.16 6.06
N ILE A 130 10.99 -3.61 7.27
CA ILE A 130 10.12 -2.48 7.60
C ILE A 130 10.34 -1.30 6.65
N PRO A 131 11.58 -0.86 6.33
CA PRO A 131 11.80 0.26 5.41
C PRO A 131 11.19 0.05 4.03
N LEU A 132 11.29 -1.16 3.45
CA LEU A 132 10.69 -1.43 2.14
C LEU A 132 9.16 -1.43 2.22
N GLN A 133 8.58 -2.03 3.26
CA GLN A 133 7.13 -2.04 3.44
C GLN A 133 6.59 -0.63 3.67
N ALA A 134 7.29 0.18 4.47
CA ALA A 134 6.95 1.58 4.69
C ALA A 134 7.01 2.38 3.37
N ALA A 135 8.12 2.30 2.62
CA ALA A 135 8.25 2.98 1.34
C ALA A 135 7.17 2.53 0.34
N SER A 136 6.88 1.21 0.29
CA SER A 136 5.84 0.66 -0.58
C SER A 136 4.44 1.17 -0.18
N SER A 137 4.11 1.25 1.11
CA SER A 137 2.80 1.73 1.55
C SER A 137 2.60 3.21 1.24
N LEU A 138 3.63 4.03 1.43
CA LEU A 138 3.63 5.45 1.05
C LEU A 138 3.41 5.61 -0.46
N GLY A 139 4.11 4.80 -1.27
CA GLY A 139 3.99 4.82 -2.72
C GLY A 139 2.63 4.35 -3.22
N LEU A 140 2.08 3.27 -2.65
CA LEU A 140 0.74 2.78 -3.00
C LEU A 140 -0.34 3.81 -2.66
N GLY A 141 -0.17 4.56 -1.55
CA GLY A 141 -1.03 5.66 -1.16
C GLY A 141 -1.10 6.79 -2.19
N LEU A 142 -0.07 6.96 -3.04
CA LEU A 142 -0.07 7.94 -4.14
C LEU A 142 -1.10 7.64 -5.23
N SER A 143 -1.74 6.46 -5.21
CA SER A 143 -2.92 6.18 -6.05
C SER A 143 -4.03 7.22 -5.84
N ALA A 144 -4.13 7.83 -4.63
CA ALA A 144 -5.00 8.96 -4.35
C ALA A 144 -4.72 10.18 -5.23
N VAL A 145 -3.44 10.44 -5.52
CA VAL A 145 -3.02 11.59 -6.36
C VAL A 145 -3.50 11.40 -7.79
N LEU A 146 -3.37 10.17 -8.34
CA LEU A 146 -3.88 9.88 -9.68
C LEU A 146 -5.41 10.01 -9.75
N ALA A 147 -6.13 9.50 -8.75
CA ALA A 147 -7.58 9.65 -8.69
C ALA A 147 -8.01 11.12 -8.57
N ALA A 148 -7.31 11.93 -7.75
CA ALA A 148 -7.58 13.36 -7.63
C ALA A 148 -7.32 14.10 -8.96
N LEU A 149 -6.24 13.77 -9.68
CA LEU A 149 -5.96 14.31 -11.02
C LEU A 149 -7.10 14.02 -12.00
N VAL A 150 -7.63 12.79 -12.00
CA VAL A 150 -8.77 12.44 -12.85
C VAL A 150 -10.01 13.24 -12.46
N ALA A 151 -10.30 13.34 -11.16
CA ALA A 151 -11.52 14.00 -10.66
C ALA A 151 -11.50 15.53 -10.90
N THR A 152 -10.36 16.18 -10.74
CA THR A 152 -10.27 17.65 -10.64
C THR A 152 -9.37 18.30 -11.68
N GLY A 153 -8.60 17.53 -12.43
CA GLY A 153 -7.56 18.03 -13.34
C GLY A 153 -6.30 18.57 -12.62
N GLY A 154 -6.25 18.48 -11.29
CA GLY A 154 -5.15 19.01 -10.47
C GLY A 154 -4.91 18.18 -9.20
N ILE A 155 -4.07 18.69 -8.30
CA ILE A 155 -3.78 18.05 -7.01
C ILE A 155 -4.21 19.02 -5.89
N PRO A 156 -5.48 18.97 -5.46
CA PRO A 156 -5.97 19.80 -4.37
C PRO A 156 -5.27 19.47 -3.04
N VAL A 157 -5.27 20.42 -2.10
CA VAL A 157 -4.64 20.24 -0.77
C VAL A 157 -5.20 19.06 -0.01
N TRP A 158 -6.51 18.78 -0.13
CA TRP A 158 -7.13 17.62 0.53
C TRP A 158 -6.52 16.28 0.08
N THR A 159 -5.96 16.18 -1.13
CA THR A 159 -5.29 14.96 -1.62
C THR A 159 -4.08 14.61 -0.76
N TRP A 160 -3.25 15.60 -0.44
CA TRP A 160 -2.08 15.40 0.42
C TRP A 160 -2.47 15.10 1.87
N ARG A 161 -3.54 15.74 2.36
CA ARG A 161 -4.09 15.44 3.68
C ARG A 161 -4.60 14.00 3.76
N LEU A 162 -5.36 13.55 2.75
CA LEU A 162 -5.83 12.17 2.63
C LEU A 162 -4.66 11.20 2.61
N TRP A 163 -3.70 11.45 1.71
CA TRP A 163 -2.50 10.63 1.59
C TRP A 163 -1.75 10.54 2.93
N ALA A 164 -1.54 11.63 3.63
CA ALA A 164 -0.84 11.66 4.90
C ALA A 164 -1.56 10.87 5.99
N VAL A 165 -2.89 11.05 6.12
CA VAL A 165 -3.71 10.33 7.13
C VAL A 165 -3.71 8.83 6.87
N LEU A 166 -3.92 8.40 5.62
CA LEU A 166 -3.95 6.97 5.28
C LEU A 166 -2.56 6.34 5.34
N SER A 167 -1.52 7.07 4.94
CA SER A 167 -0.13 6.62 5.03
C SER A 167 0.31 6.42 6.47
N LEU A 168 -0.05 7.35 7.36
CA LEU A 168 0.23 7.23 8.79
C LEU A 168 -0.43 5.99 9.40
N HIS A 169 -1.71 5.76 9.09
CA HIS A 169 -2.41 4.55 9.52
C HIS A 169 -1.69 3.28 9.05
N SER A 170 -1.30 3.25 7.78
CA SER A 170 -0.60 2.11 7.18
C SER A 170 0.76 1.86 7.82
N LEU A 171 1.53 2.91 8.11
CA LEU A 171 2.83 2.80 8.78
C LEU A 171 2.68 2.23 10.19
N LEU A 172 1.70 2.69 10.97
CA LEU A 172 1.42 2.15 12.29
C LEU A 172 0.98 0.68 12.21
N ALA A 173 0.12 0.33 11.26
CA ALA A 173 -0.33 -1.04 11.05
C ALA A 173 0.84 -1.97 10.68
N ILE A 174 1.78 -1.53 9.83
CA ILE A 174 2.99 -2.29 9.49
C ILE A 174 3.82 -2.58 10.74
N LEU A 175 4.04 -1.59 11.60
CA LEU A 175 4.79 -1.77 12.84
C LEU A 175 4.10 -2.78 13.78
N VAL A 176 2.79 -2.65 13.96
CA VAL A 176 2.01 -3.58 14.80
C VAL A 176 2.07 -5.00 14.27
N VAL A 177 1.99 -5.20 12.94
CA VAL A 177 2.14 -6.52 12.33
C VAL A 177 3.52 -7.10 12.56
N HIS A 178 4.60 -6.29 12.47
CA HIS A 178 5.95 -6.75 12.76
C HIS A 178 6.10 -7.17 14.23
N TRP A 179 5.62 -6.37 15.18
CA TRP A 179 5.64 -6.74 16.60
C TRP A 179 4.80 -8.00 16.87
N ARG A 180 3.68 -8.19 16.16
CA ARG A 180 2.91 -9.44 16.25
C ARG A 180 3.73 -10.65 15.80
N LEU A 181 4.46 -10.54 14.70
CA LEU A 181 5.33 -11.61 14.20
C LEU A 181 6.49 -11.89 15.18
N ASP A 182 7.07 -10.85 15.78
CA ASP A 182 8.12 -10.99 16.78
C ASP A 182 7.61 -11.72 18.03
N VAL A 183 6.43 -11.34 18.55
CA VAL A 183 5.81 -12.00 19.71
C VAL A 183 5.50 -13.48 19.41
N ARG A 184 5.08 -13.82 18.20
CA ARG A 184 4.89 -15.23 17.77
C ARG A 184 6.20 -16.04 17.73
N GLN A 185 7.32 -15.36 17.53
CA GLN A 185 8.65 -15.96 17.56
C GLN A 185 9.26 -15.98 18.99
N GLY A 186 8.46 -15.67 20.01
CA GLY A 186 8.91 -15.63 21.41
C GLY A 186 9.69 -14.37 21.77
N ARG A 187 9.73 -13.35 20.90
CA ARG A 187 10.36 -12.05 21.22
C ARG A 187 9.37 -11.15 21.95
N GLU A 188 9.88 -10.27 22.78
CA GLU A 188 9.06 -9.28 23.47
C GLU A 188 8.80 -8.05 22.60
N VAL A 189 7.63 -7.42 22.80
CA VAL A 189 7.34 -6.11 22.22
C VAL A 189 8.28 -5.08 22.85
N PRO A 190 8.99 -4.27 22.06
CA PRO A 190 9.91 -3.27 22.62
C PRO A 190 9.20 -2.29 23.54
N VAL A 191 9.85 -1.89 24.63
CA VAL A 191 9.30 -0.96 25.63
C VAL A 191 8.89 0.38 25.01
N TRP A 192 9.57 0.81 23.96
CA TRP A 192 9.28 2.07 23.23
C TRP A 192 8.11 1.96 22.23
N ALA A 193 7.60 0.75 21.94
CA ALA A 193 6.54 0.54 20.95
C ALA A 193 5.26 1.35 21.23
N PRO A 194 4.74 1.45 22.48
CA PRO A 194 3.59 2.30 22.80
C PRO A 194 3.83 3.78 22.50
N TRP A 195 5.04 4.26 22.71
CA TRP A 195 5.40 5.67 22.46
C TRP A 195 5.41 6.00 20.99
N ILE A 196 5.95 5.11 20.14
CA ILE A 196 5.87 5.27 18.67
C ILE A 196 4.42 5.21 18.20
N ALA A 197 3.63 4.26 18.72
CA ALA A 197 2.22 4.17 18.37
C ALA A 197 1.43 5.43 18.78
N ALA A 198 1.80 6.08 19.89
CA ALA A 198 1.15 7.29 20.40
C ALA A 198 1.71 8.60 19.79
N ALA A 199 2.91 8.58 19.22
CA ALA A 199 3.57 9.79 18.68
C ALA A 199 2.68 10.64 17.75
N PRO A 200 1.82 10.05 16.88
CA PRO A 200 0.94 10.82 16.03
C PRO A 200 -0.18 11.59 16.74
N LEU A 201 -0.39 11.38 18.06
CA LEU A 201 -1.32 12.21 18.82
C LEU A 201 -0.85 13.66 18.92
N LEU A 202 0.46 13.91 18.87
CA LEU A 202 0.97 15.28 18.84
C LEU A 202 0.51 16.05 17.60
N PRO A 203 0.76 15.59 16.36
CA PRO A 203 0.21 16.27 15.17
C PRO A 203 -1.31 16.26 15.14
N ALA A 204 -2.00 15.26 15.71
CA ALA A 204 -3.46 15.26 15.82
C ALA A 204 -3.96 16.44 16.68
N GLY A 205 -3.33 16.67 17.83
CA GLY A 205 -3.63 17.81 18.72
C GLY A 205 -3.32 19.15 18.04
N LEU A 206 -2.19 19.28 17.34
CA LEU A 206 -1.84 20.48 16.60
C LEU A 206 -2.82 20.78 15.46
N LEU A 207 -3.29 19.76 14.76
CA LEU A 207 -4.34 19.90 13.72
C LEU A 207 -5.66 20.36 14.32
N ALA A 208 -6.06 19.79 15.44
CA ALA A 208 -7.29 20.22 16.15
C ALA A 208 -7.17 21.68 16.62
N TRP A 209 -6.03 22.05 17.20
CA TRP A 209 -5.73 23.42 17.63
C TRP A 209 -5.74 24.43 16.47
N SER A 210 -5.18 24.05 15.32
CA SER A 210 -5.08 24.92 14.12
C SER A 210 -6.40 24.99 13.31
N GLY A 211 -7.52 24.61 13.86
CA GLY A 211 -8.83 24.72 13.21
C GLY A 211 -9.20 23.54 12.29
N HIS A 212 -8.47 22.42 12.39
CA HIS A 212 -8.74 21.20 11.61
C HIS A 212 -9.11 20.00 12.53
N PRO A 213 -10.13 20.14 13.43
CA PRO A 213 -10.41 19.12 14.45
C PRO A 213 -10.84 17.77 13.84
N ARG A 214 -11.55 17.78 12.71
CA ARG A 214 -11.97 16.54 12.04
C ARG A 214 -10.78 15.72 11.55
N ILE A 215 -9.76 16.38 10.98
CA ILE A 215 -8.53 15.70 10.51
C ILE A 215 -7.74 15.20 11.73
N GLY A 216 -7.62 16.01 12.76
CA GLY A 216 -7.01 15.60 14.03
C GLY A 216 -7.70 14.37 14.62
N ALA A 217 -9.04 14.31 14.60
CA ALA A 217 -9.81 13.15 15.03
C ALA A 217 -9.53 11.89 14.17
N ALA A 218 -9.41 12.03 12.85
CA ALA A 218 -9.06 10.91 11.97
C ALA A 218 -7.65 10.35 12.27
N VAL A 219 -6.68 11.22 12.55
CA VAL A 219 -5.33 10.82 12.99
C VAL A 219 -5.39 10.13 14.35
N ALA A 220 -6.12 10.70 15.32
CA ALA A 220 -6.28 10.10 16.66
C ALA A 220 -6.95 8.72 16.58
N LEU A 221 -7.96 8.56 15.72
CA LEU A 221 -8.60 7.27 15.46
C LEU A 221 -7.59 6.22 14.99
N SER A 222 -6.67 6.59 14.08
CA SER A 222 -5.61 5.70 13.63
C SER A 222 -4.73 5.22 14.81
N VAL A 223 -4.39 6.13 15.72
CA VAL A 223 -3.61 5.80 16.93
C VAL A 223 -4.40 4.85 17.82
N MET A 224 -5.68 5.13 18.10
CA MET A 224 -6.52 4.29 18.96
C MET A 224 -6.65 2.87 18.41
N ILE A 225 -6.86 2.73 17.10
CA ILE A 225 -6.93 1.43 16.43
C ILE A 225 -5.63 0.63 16.63
N ASN A 226 -4.50 1.23 16.31
CA ASN A 226 -3.21 0.55 16.38
C ASN A 226 -2.76 0.30 17.83
N ALA A 227 -3.07 1.20 18.75
CA ALA A 227 -2.87 0.99 20.19
C ALA A 227 -3.73 -0.17 20.71
N GLY A 228 -4.98 -0.27 20.29
CA GLY A 228 -5.85 -1.41 20.62
C GLY A 228 -5.28 -2.74 20.13
N GLU A 229 -4.77 -2.81 18.91
CA GLU A 229 -4.09 -4.00 18.39
C GLU A 229 -2.80 -4.31 19.18
N LEU A 230 -2.03 -3.30 19.58
CA LEU A 230 -0.83 -3.47 20.39
C LEU A 230 -1.17 -4.00 21.80
N LEU A 231 -2.23 -3.51 22.43
CA LEU A 231 -2.71 -4.02 23.71
C LEU A 231 -3.17 -5.49 23.60
N ARG A 232 -3.82 -5.84 22.50
CA ARG A 232 -4.22 -7.24 22.23
C ARG A 232 -3.04 -8.20 22.17
N LEU A 233 -1.85 -7.75 21.75
CA LEU A 233 -0.65 -8.61 21.73
C LEU A 233 -0.21 -9.07 23.11
N ARG A 234 -0.68 -8.43 24.20
CA ARG A 234 -0.41 -8.85 25.56
C ARG A 234 -1.20 -10.09 25.95
N SER A 235 -2.34 -10.36 25.29
CA SER A 235 -3.17 -11.54 25.57
C SER A 235 -2.61 -12.79 24.89
N PRO A 236 -2.47 -13.92 25.60
CA PRO A 236 -2.05 -15.20 25.03
C PRO A 236 -2.96 -15.67 23.87
N ALA A 237 -4.27 -15.55 24.02
CA ALA A 237 -5.25 -15.92 22.99
C ALA A 237 -5.06 -15.13 21.68
N SER A 238 -4.66 -13.87 21.76
CA SER A 238 -4.38 -13.04 20.59
C SER A 238 -3.09 -13.42 19.86
N ARG A 239 -2.15 -14.05 20.57
CA ARG A 239 -0.88 -14.52 19.97
C ARG A 239 -1.12 -15.74 19.08
N GLU A 240 -2.08 -16.59 19.41
CA GLU A 240 -2.44 -17.81 18.68
C GLU A 240 -3.48 -17.58 17.59
N GLU A 241 -4.08 -16.38 17.51
CA GLU A 241 -5.11 -16.03 16.53
C GLU A 241 -4.63 -16.30 15.09
N PRO A 242 -5.42 -17.00 14.23
CA PRO A 242 -5.03 -17.27 12.86
C PRO A 242 -4.75 -16.00 12.07
N LEU A 243 -3.65 -15.96 11.28
CA LEU A 243 -3.24 -14.77 10.49
C LEU A 243 -4.33 -14.30 9.52
N VAL A 244 -5.16 -15.21 9.02
CA VAL A 244 -6.28 -14.87 8.14
C VAL A 244 -7.30 -14.00 8.86
N GLN A 245 -7.66 -14.36 10.12
CA GLN A 245 -8.60 -13.56 10.92
C GLN A 245 -8.03 -12.19 11.25
N VAL A 246 -6.74 -12.14 11.59
CA VAL A 246 -6.01 -10.86 11.79
C VAL A 246 -6.10 -10.01 10.53
N GLY A 247 -5.84 -10.61 9.35
CA GLY A 247 -5.89 -9.90 8.06
C GLY A 247 -7.28 -9.35 7.74
N ILE A 248 -8.35 -10.14 7.93
CA ILE A 248 -9.74 -9.72 7.71
C ILE A 248 -10.09 -8.55 8.65
N ARG A 249 -9.77 -8.68 9.94
CA ARG A 249 -10.03 -7.62 10.91
C ARG A 249 -9.27 -6.34 10.56
N THR A 250 -7.99 -6.44 10.25
CA THR A 250 -7.17 -5.29 9.88
C THR A 250 -7.72 -4.60 8.63
N LEU A 251 -8.19 -5.36 7.63
CA LEU A 251 -8.82 -4.80 6.44
C LEU A 251 -10.13 -4.06 6.79
N ALA A 252 -11.00 -4.67 7.59
CA ALA A 252 -12.26 -4.05 7.99
C ALA A 252 -12.02 -2.73 8.74
N VAL A 253 -11.09 -2.73 9.68
CA VAL A 253 -10.71 -1.55 10.45
C VAL A 253 -10.08 -0.46 9.57
N SER A 254 -9.24 -0.86 8.61
CA SER A 254 -8.64 0.07 7.63
C SER A 254 -9.72 0.72 6.74
N LEU A 255 -10.73 -0.04 6.32
CA LEU A 255 -11.87 0.51 5.57
C LEU A 255 -12.67 1.52 6.40
N MET A 256 -12.95 1.21 7.67
CA MET A 256 -13.63 2.14 8.59
C MET A 256 -12.80 3.43 8.79
N HIS A 257 -11.49 3.29 8.98
CA HIS A 257 -10.59 4.44 9.10
C HIS A 257 -10.59 5.29 7.82
N THR A 258 -10.55 4.64 6.64
CA THR A 258 -10.63 5.33 5.35
C THR A 258 -11.95 6.11 5.21
N ALA A 259 -13.07 5.51 5.59
CA ALA A 259 -14.37 6.19 5.60
C ALA A 259 -14.37 7.40 6.54
N ALA A 260 -13.79 7.27 7.74
CA ALA A 260 -13.63 8.39 8.68
C ALA A 260 -12.73 9.50 8.12
N ALA A 261 -11.63 9.16 7.44
CA ALA A 261 -10.76 10.13 6.78
C ALA A 261 -11.48 10.87 5.65
N VAL A 262 -12.27 10.18 4.84
CA VAL A 262 -13.12 10.80 3.81
C VAL A 262 -14.11 11.76 4.46
N ALA A 263 -14.84 11.34 5.49
CA ALA A 263 -15.81 12.18 6.19
C ALA A 263 -15.16 13.41 6.85
N ALA A 264 -13.92 13.29 7.30
CA ALA A 264 -13.17 14.40 7.89
C ALA A 264 -12.72 15.46 6.85
N LEU A 265 -12.56 15.05 5.60
CA LEU A 265 -12.08 15.89 4.49
C LEU A 265 -13.21 16.38 3.57
N TRP A 266 -14.42 15.77 3.71
CA TRP A 266 -15.61 16.13 2.95
C TRP A 266 -16.14 17.52 3.35
#